data_46b296e06b9fb6c1da85b3d0a65d98be
#
_entry.id   46b296e06b9fb6c1da85b3d0a65d98be
#
_cell.length_a   1.000
_cell.length_b   1.000
_cell.length_c   1.000
_cell.angle_alpha   90.00
_cell.angle_beta   90.00
_cell.angle_gamma   90.00
#
_symmetry.space_group_name_H-M   'P 1'
#
loop_
_entity.id
_entity.type
_entity.pdbx_description
1 polymer ?
#
loop_
_entity_poly.entity_id
_entity_poly.type
_entity_poly.pdbx_seq_one_letter_code
_entity_poly.pdbx_strand_id
1 'polypeptide(L)'
;MLKLDIVVENSYNGEEPITAGYDIYDPKGKLLDYGSREIMVEGRSRDTVHIERLIYHAYANQWDDKRQPLYKVTLYTKRNSMLWEYIPLYVGFGESEYRDGRFYRFDKELSLRPQRYNAAADEKTTAAEMKALKARGINTLLPDYPQPYWFYTLADRTGFYVVDCAAIYAPDARDDRSVGGTPSNDPRLTDEYLGRVKAMYHRSRNHTSIIGFALGRDSGNGYNMYKAYQWLKSFEPSKPVFYVGADGEWNSDAIPFRVQ
;
A
#
# COMPACT_ATOMS: atom_id res chain seq x y z
N MET A 1 17.26 3.47 4.90
CA MET A 1 16.89 3.20 6.30
C MET A 1 15.62 2.38 6.29
N LEU A 2 15.50 1.34 7.12
CA LEU A 2 14.26 0.59 7.34
C LEU A 2 13.59 1.13 8.61
N LYS A 3 12.29 1.45 8.49
CA LYS A 3 11.46 1.86 9.63
C LYS A 3 10.36 0.82 9.80
N LEU A 4 10.18 0.34 11.01
CA LEU A 4 9.16 -0.64 11.38
C LEU A 4 8.31 -0.07 12.50
N ASP A 5 7.00 -0.02 12.27
CA ASP A 5 5.99 0.27 13.28
C ASP A 5 5.23 -1.02 13.56
N ILE A 6 5.57 -1.69 14.67
CA ILE A 6 4.94 -2.94 15.08
C ILE A 6 3.82 -2.60 16.04
N VAL A 7 2.59 -2.62 15.55
CA VAL A 7 1.39 -2.42 16.37
C VAL A 7 1.05 -3.72 17.08
N VAL A 8 1.04 -3.69 18.40
CA VAL A 8 0.69 -4.82 19.26
C VAL A 8 -0.65 -4.54 19.91
N GLU A 9 -1.59 -5.47 19.79
CA GLU A 9 -2.92 -5.38 20.40
C GLU A 9 -3.04 -6.39 21.54
N ASN A 10 -3.42 -5.91 22.72
CA ASN A 10 -3.76 -6.76 23.84
C ASN A 10 -5.29 -6.95 23.92
N SER A 11 -5.77 -8.12 23.56
CA SER A 11 -7.21 -8.47 23.63
C SER A 11 -7.65 -8.98 25.01
N TYR A 12 -6.76 -9.12 25.98
CA TYR A 12 -7.09 -9.50 27.36
C TYR A 12 -7.56 -8.30 28.17
N ASN A 13 -8.13 -8.54 29.35
CA ASN A 13 -8.62 -7.50 30.23
C ASN A 13 -7.52 -6.85 31.08
N GLY A 14 -6.44 -7.58 31.37
CA GLY A 14 -5.32 -7.11 32.17
C GLY A 14 -4.16 -6.64 31.32
N GLU A 15 -3.24 -5.92 31.95
CA GLU A 15 -1.97 -5.56 31.37
C GLU A 15 -1.11 -6.81 31.12
N GLU A 16 -0.43 -6.89 29.98
CA GLU A 16 0.37 -8.05 29.58
C GLU A 16 1.77 -7.64 29.10
N PRO A 17 2.82 -8.32 29.56
CA PRO A 17 4.16 -8.16 29.01
C PRO A 17 4.24 -8.92 27.68
N ILE A 18 4.54 -8.19 26.60
CA ILE A 18 4.66 -8.72 25.25
C ILE A 18 6.03 -8.35 24.70
N THR A 19 6.78 -9.33 24.22
CA THR A 19 8.00 -9.07 23.45
C THR A 19 7.65 -8.97 21.97
N ALA A 20 7.83 -7.80 21.37
CA ALA A 20 7.77 -7.61 19.93
C ALA A 20 9.17 -7.60 19.33
N GLY A 21 9.39 -8.33 18.26
CA GLY A 21 10.71 -8.47 17.65
C GLY A 21 10.67 -8.60 16.13
N TYR A 22 11.87 -8.58 15.55
CA TYR A 22 12.07 -8.70 14.12
C TYR A 22 13.38 -9.42 13.78
N ASP A 23 13.37 -10.09 12.62
CA ASP A 23 14.56 -10.59 11.92
C ASP A 23 14.56 -10.04 10.49
N ILE A 24 15.72 -9.62 9.99
CA ILE A 24 15.90 -9.11 8.63
C ILE A 24 16.89 -9.99 7.89
N TYR A 25 16.46 -10.54 6.75
CA TYR A 25 17.28 -11.35 5.86
C TYR A 25 17.47 -10.64 4.53
N ASP A 26 18.67 -10.77 3.96
CA ASP A 26 18.95 -10.28 2.60
C ASP A 26 18.22 -11.11 1.53
N PRO A 27 18.24 -10.68 0.24
CA PRO A 27 17.62 -11.44 -0.84
C PRO A 27 18.20 -12.85 -1.07
N LYS A 28 19.36 -13.16 -0.47
CA LYS A 28 19.98 -14.49 -0.52
C LYS A 28 19.68 -15.34 0.71
N GLY A 29 18.89 -14.80 1.66
CA GLY A 29 18.50 -15.50 2.88
C GLY A 29 19.51 -15.40 4.02
N LYS A 30 20.54 -14.55 3.93
CA LYS A 30 21.49 -14.30 5.02
C LYS A 30 20.86 -13.35 6.04
N LEU A 31 20.90 -13.72 7.34
CA LEU A 31 20.48 -12.84 8.42
C LEU A 31 21.40 -11.61 8.48
N LEU A 32 20.80 -10.42 8.43
CA LEU A 32 21.51 -9.14 8.47
C LEU A 32 21.40 -8.45 9.82
N ASP A 33 20.19 -8.46 10.39
CA ASP A 33 19.90 -7.80 11.66
C ASP A 33 18.72 -8.47 12.34
N TYR A 34 18.65 -8.32 13.66
CA TYR A 34 17.55 -8.81 14.48
C TYR A 34 17.45 -7.99 15.77
N GLY A 35 16.29 -8.00 16.37
CA GLY A 35 16.10 -7.34 17.65
C GLY A 35 14.73 -7.57 18.22
N SER A 36 14.58 -7.23 19.49
CA SER A 36 13.28 -7.27 20.15
C SER A 36 13.20 -6.25 21.28
N ARG A 37 11.98 -5.90 21.65
CA ARG A 37 11.69 -5.05 22.79
C ARG A 37 10.50 -5.62 23.55
N GLU A 38 10.62 -5.69 24.85
CA GLU A 38 9.50 -5.98 25.74
C GLU A 38 8.77 -4.69 26.07
N ILE A 39 7.46 -4.73 25.99
CA ILE A 39 6.55 -3.64 26.34
C ILE A 39 5.42 -4.18 27.21
N MET A 40 4.90 -3.33 28.09
CA MET A 40 3.67 -3.59 28.83
C MET A 40 2.51 -2.99 28.04
N VAL A 41 1.56 -3.80 27.63
CA VAL A 41 0.39 -3.35 26.88
C VAL A 41 -0.84 -3.46 27.78
N GLU A 42 -1.48 -2.34 28.03
CA GLU A 42 -2.71 -2.29 28.86
C GLU A 42 -3.82 -3.19 28.30
N GLY A 43 -4.73 -3.62 29.16
CA GLY A 43 -5.84 -4.46 28.74
C GLY A 43 -6.75 -3.75 27.72
N ARG A 44 -7.19 -4.47 26.69
CA ARG A 44 -8.07 -3.96 25.62
C ARG A 44 -7.50 -2.74 24.88
N SER A 45 -6.19 -2.64 24.82
CA SER A 45 -5.49 -1.51 24.17
C SER A 45 -4.50 -1.95 23.10
N ARG A 46 -3.92 -0.97 22.43
CA ARG A 46 -2.85 -1.12 21.44
C ARG A 46 -1.68 -0.25 21.83
N ASP A 47 -0.48 -0.75 21.58
CA ASP A 47 0.76 0.03 21.66
C ASP A 47 1.61 -0.23 20.43
N THR A 48 2.57 0.65 20.13
CA THR A 48 3.40 0.56 18.93
C THR A 48 4.89 0.56 19.29
N VAL A 49 5.59 -0.46 18.85
CA VAL A 49 7.05 -0.52 18.92
C VAL A 49 7.65 0.09 17.65
N HIS A 50 8.33 1.23 17.80
CA HIS A 50 9.03 1.89 16.70
C HIS A 50 10.47 1.40 16.63
N ILE A 51 10.90 0.96 15.46
CA ILE A 51 12.25 0.48 15.19
C ILE A 51 12.79 1.14 13.93
N GLU A 52 13.96 1.70 14.02
CA GLU A 52 14.70 2.23 12.86
C GLU A 52 16.04 1.51 12.72
N ARG A 53 16.35 1.02 11.51
CA ARG A 53 17.60 0.32 11.23
C ARG A 53 18.22 0.78 9.92
N LEU A 54 19.53 1.03 9.96
CA LEU A 54 20.30 1.26 8.75
C LEU A 54 20.73 -0.09 8.18
N ILE A 55 20.16 -0.47 7.04
CA ILE A 55 20.52 -1.71 6.35
C ILE A 55 21.71 -1.39 5.41
N TYR A 56 22.88 -1.79 5.84
CA TYR A 56 24.10 -1.62 5.04
C TYR A 56 23.96 -2.43 3.73
N HIS A 57 24.48 -1.88 2.64
CA HIS A 57 24.43 -2.46 1.29
C HIS A 57 23.04 -2.55 0.64
N ALA A 58 21.97 -2.05 1.27
CA ALA A 58 20.65 -1.95 0.62
C ALA A 58 20.73 -1.09 -0.66
N TYR A 59 21.65 -0.12 -0.70
CA TYR A 59 21.90 0.69 -1.88
C TYR A 59 22.29 -0.13 -3.12
N ALA A 60 23.08 -1.20 -2.96
CA ALA A 60 23.48 -2.08 -4.07
C ALA A 60 22.36 -3.03 -4.52
N ASN A 61 21.33 -3.22 -3.69
CA ASN A 61 20.22 -4.13 -3.92
C ASN A 61 18.89 -3.38 -3.87
N GLN A 62 18.75 -2.37 -4.73
CA GLN A 62 17.51 -1.61 -4.83
C GLN A 62 16.52 -2.30 -5.77
N TRP A 63 15.25 -2.28 -5.35
CA TRP A 63 14.14 -2.82 -6.12
C TRP A 63 13.72 -1.83 -7.21
N ASP A 64 13.53 -2.32 -8.41
CA ASP A 64 12.91 -1.59 -9.53
C ASP A 64 12.14 -2.55 -10.45
N ASP A 65 11.57 -2.03 -11.53
CA ASP A 65 10.83 -2.84 -12.50
C ASP A 65 11.69 -3.82 -13.31
N LYS A 66 13.03 -3.74 -13.22
CA LYS A 66 14.00 -4.63 -13.88
C LYS A 66 14.63 -5.61 -12.91
N ARG A 67 14.83 -5.21 -11.66
CA ARG A 67 15.45 -6.03 -10.62
C ARG A 67 14.61 -5.99 -9.36
N GLN A 68 14.27 -7.14 -8.80
CA GLN A 68 13.36 -7.29 -7.68
C GLN A 68 14.04 -7.96 -6.47
N PRO A 69 15.13 -7.42 -5.94
CA PRO A 69 15.71 -7.94 -4.71
C PRO A 69 14.78 -7.62 -3.54
N LEU A 70 14.18 -8.66 -2.97
CA LEU A 70 13.29 -8.54 -1.82
C LEU A 70 14.00 -9.05 -0.56
N TYR A 71 14.01 -8.23 0.46
CA TYR A 71 14.47 -8.57 1.80
C TYR A 71 13.30 -9.19 2.56
N LYS A 72 13.56 -10.29 3.28
CA LYS A 72 12.56 -10.86 4.17
C LYS A 72 12.68 -10.18 5.54
N VAL A 73 11.62 -9.54 5.96
CA VAL A 73 11.47 -9.02 7.32
C VAL A 73 10.45 -9.89 8.03
N THR A 74 10.86 -10.53 9.10
CA THR A 74 9.96 -11.30 9.92
C THR A 74 9.65 -10.53 11.19
N LEU A 75 8.38 -10.20 11.40
CA LEU A 75 7.91 -9.67 12.66
C LEU A 75 7.39 -10.81 13.52
N TYR A 76 7.62 -10.74 14.84
CA TYR A 76 7.09 -11.74 15.75
C TYR A 76 6.72 -11.13 17.10
N THR A 77 5.79 -11.77 17.78
CA THR A 77 5.51 -11.52 19.20
C THR A 77 5.79 -12.75 20.02
N LYS A 78 6.25 -12.53 21.26
CA LYS A 78 6.39 -13.58 22.29
C LYS A 78 5.64 -13.17 23.54
N ARG A 79 5.03 -14.16 24.18
CA ARG A 79 4.44 -14.05 25.51
C ARG A 79 4.99 -15.17 26.36
N ASN A 80 5.49 -14.85 27.56
CA ASN A 80 6.16 -15.84 28.43
C ASN A 80 7.25 -16.65 27.71
N SER A 81 8.09 -15.98 26.89
CA SER A 81 9.15 -16.57 26.07
C SER A 81 8.67 -17.52 24.94
N MET A 82 7.39 -17.77 24.82
CA MET A 82 6.81 -18.57 23.73
C MET A 82 6.45 -17.68 22.53
N LEU A 83 6.78 -18.15 21.33
CA LEU A 83 6.37 -17.48 20.09
C LEU A 83 4.85 -17.52 19.98
N TRP A 84 4.24 -16.34 19.83
CA TRP A 84 2.79 -16.17 19.75
C TRP A 84 2.32 -15.91 18.32
N GLU A 85 2.97 -14.99 17.64
CA GLU A 85 2.69 -14.63 16.26
C GLU A 85 3.98 -14.52 15.44
N TYR A 86 3.84 -14.75 14.15
CA TYR A 86 4.93 -14.69 13.20
C TYR A 86 4.41 -14.16 11.85
N ILE A 87 4.88 -12.99 11.42
CA ILE A 87 4.43 -12.30 10.20
C ILE A 87 5.61 -12.08 9.27
N PRO A 88 5.75 -12.87 8.20
CA PRO A 88 6.78 -12.63 7.18
C PRO A 88 6.31 -11.53 6.22
N LEU A 89 7.16 -10.54 6.01
CA LEU A 89 7.01 -9.47 5.02
C LEU A 89 8.17 -9.53 4.03
N TYR A 90 7.91 -9.14 2.79
CA TYR A 90 8.94 -8.99 1.78
C TYR A 90 8.98 -7.53 1.34
N VAL A 91 10.13 -6.89 1.52
CA VAL A 91 10.31 -5.46 1.25
C VAL A 91 11.46 -5.23 0.28
N GLY A 92 11.26 -4.34 -0.67
CA GLY A 92 12.31 -3.85 -1.54
C GLY A 92 12.75 -2.46 -1.09
N PHE A 93 14.04 -2.18 -1.16
CA PHE A 93 14.56 -0.83 -0.96
C PHE A 93 14.57 -0.07 -2.28
N GLY A 94 14.37 1.23 -2.22
CA GLY A 94 14.28 2.12 -3.37
C GLY A 94 12.90 2.77 -3.43
N GLU A 95 12.80 3.93 -2.83
CA GLU A 95 11.56 4.71 -2.80
C GLU A 95 11.34 5.42 -4.14
N SER A 96 10.08 5.46 -4.57
CA SER A 96 9.67 6.30 -5.69
C SER A 96 9.18 7.63 -5.14
N GLU A 97 9.73 8.72 -5.64
CA GLU A 97 9.27 10.07 -5.32
C GLU A 97 8.22 10.52 -6.35
N TYR A 98 7.20 11.22 -5.86
CA TYR A 98 6.25 11.90 -6.71
C TYR A 98 6.39 13.40 -6.52
N ARG A 99 6.72 14.11 -7.59
CA ARG A 99 6.84 15.57 -7.60
C ARG A 99 6.43 16.14 -8.96
N ASP A 100 5.77 17.27 -8.96
CA ASP A 100 5.35 17.98 -10.18
C ASP A 100 4.59 17.11 -11.19
N GLY A 101 3.72 16.22 -10.69
CA GLY A 101 2.91 15.34 -11.52
C GLY A 101 3.66 14.15 -12.12
N ARG A 102 4.88 13.85 -11.68
CA ARG A 102 5.74 12.81 -12.22
C ARG A 102 6.35 11.95 -11.13
N PHE A 103 6.71 10.72 -11.50
CA PHE A 103 7.44 9.81 -10.63
C PHE A 103 8.93 9.82 -10.94
N TYR A 104 9.72 9.80 -9.88
CA TYR A 104 11.18 9.73 -9.97
C TYR A 104 11.71 8.59 -9.10
N ARG A 105 12.86 8.07 -9.49
CA ARG A 105 13.66 7.16 -8.69
C ARG A 105 15.14 7.50 -8.92
N PHE A 106 15.87 7.76 -7.83
CA PHE A 106 17.27 8.24 -7.91
C PHE A 106 17.41 9.45 -8.83
N ASP A 107 16.56 10.44 -8.67
CA ASP A 107 16.50 11.65 -9.51
C ASP A 107 16.26 11.42 -11.01
N LYS A 108 15.97 10.19 -11.42
CA LYS A 108 15.58 9.87 -12.79
C LYS A 108 14.08 9.70 -12.88
N GLU A 109 13.47 10.37 -13.86
CA GLU A 109 12.06 10.19 -14.15
C GLU A 109 11.76 8.75 -14.55
N LEU A 110 10.73 8.19 -13.94
CA LEU A 110 10.24 6.84 -14.28
C LEU A 110 9.39 6.90 -15.55
N SER A 111 9.77 6.11 -16.55
CA SER A 111 8.93 5.89 -17.72
C SER A 111 7.88 4.85 -17.41
N LEU A 112 6.73 5.28 -16.89
CA LEU A 112 5.61 4.41 -16.57
C LEU A 112 4.83 4.06 -17.85
N ARG A 113 4.51 2.78 -18.02
CA ARG A 113 3.67 2.24 -19.08
C ARG A 113 2.50 1.50 -18.43
N PRO A 114 1.40 2.24 -18.15
CA PRO A 114 0.27 1.72 -17.40
C PRO A 114 -0.64 0.83 -18.26
N GLN A 115 -1.25 -0.14 -17.60
CA GLN A 115 -2.31 -0.97 -18.11
C GLN A 115 -3.35 -1.19 -17.03
N ARG A 116 -4.64 -0.98 -17.35
CA ARG A 116 -5.72 -1.44 -16.48
C ARG A 116 -5.69 -2.96 -16.42
N TYR A 117 -5.64 -3.48 -15.21
CA TYR A 117 -5.52 -4.91 -15.03
C TYR A 117 -6.03 -5.33 -13.65
N ASN A 118 -6.93 -6.29 -13.64
CA ASN A 118 -7.40 -6.98 -12.45
C ASN A 118 -6.89 -8.43 -12.48
N ALA A 119 -6.61 -8.99 -11.32
CA ALA A 119 -6.18 -10.37 -11.20
C ALA A 119 -7.18 -11.35 -11.82
N ALA A 120 -6.69 -12.39 -12.46
CA ALA A 120 -7.49 -13.55 -12.86
C ALA A 120 -7.98 -14.32 -11.63
N ALA A 121 -8.71 -15.40 -11.85
CA ALA A 121 -9.31 -16.18 -10.77
C ALA A 121 -8.29 -16.84 -9.83
N ASP A 122 -7.05 -17.02 -10.29
CA ASP A 122 -5.98 -17.66 -9.52
C ASP A 122 -4.61 -17.01 -9.78
N GLU A 123 -3.66 -17.24 -8.84
CA GLU A 123 -2.32 -16.68 -8.87
C GLU A 123 -1.51 -17.16 -10.09
N LYS A 124 -1.65 -18.42 -10.50
CA LYS A 124 -0.87 -19.00 -11.61
C LYS A 124 -1.26 -18.35 -12.94
N THR A 125 -2.53 -18.19 -13.20
CA THR A 125 -3.05 -17.51 -14.40
C THR A 125 -2.62 -16.05 -14.42
N THR A 126 -2.78 -15.34 -13.29
CA THR A 126 -2.32 -13.96 -13.15
C THR A 126 -0.83 -13.80 -13.39
N ALA A 127 0.00 -14.73 -12.88
CA ALA A 127 1.44 -14.72 -13.12
C ALA A 127 1.80 -14.86 -14.60
N ALA A 128 1.08 -15.73 -15.32
CA ALA A 128 1.27 -15.90 -16.75
C ALA A 128 0.87 -14.64 -17.55
N GLU A 129 -0.25 -14.02 -17.18
CA GLU A 129 -0.71 -12.78 -17.79
C GLU A 129 0.23 -11.61 -17.49
N MET A 130 0.69 -11.44 -16.25
CA MET A 130 1.70 -10.43 -15.89
C MET A 130 2.99 -10.61 -16.68
N LYS A 131 3.44 -11.86 -16.88
CA LYS A 131 4.61 -12.13 -17.73
C LYS A 131 4.38 -11.68 -19.17
N ALA A 132 3.20 -11.91 -19.73
CA ALA A 132 2.83 -11.44 -21.07
C ALA A 132 2.78 -9.90 -21.15
N LEU A 133 2.24 -9.23 -20.12
CA LEU A 133 2.24 -7.77 -20.01
C LEU A 133 3.67 -7.20 -19.98
N LYS A 134 4.57 -7.81 -19.20
CA LYS A 134 6.00 -7.42 -19.18
C LYS A 134 6.65 -7.55 -20.55
N ALA A 135 6.38 -8.64 -21.28
CA ALA A 135 6.91 -8.84 -22.63
C ALA A 135 6.44 -7.75 -23.62
N ARG A 136 5.26 -7.16 -23.39
CA ARG A 136 4.73 -6.01 -24.15
C ARG A 136 5.30 -4.67 -23.67
N GLY A 137 6.16 -4.69 -22.65
CA GLY A 137 6.78 -3.50 -22.06
C GLY A 137 5.90 -2.78 -21.04
N ILE A 138 4.78 -3.34 -20.61
CA ILE A 138 3.96 -2.79 -19.53
C ILE A 138 4.71 -2.97 -18.21
N ASN A 139 4.76 -1.92 -17.39
CA ASN A 139 5.43 -1.96 -16.09
C ASN A 139 4.58 -1.39 -14.94
N THR A 140 3.36 -0.93 -15.23
CA THR A 140 2.49 -0.33 -14.23
C THR A 140 1.07 -0.90 -14.36
N LEU A 141 0.52 -1.36 -13.25
CA LEU A 141 -0.82 -1.94 -13.19
C LEU A 141 -1.77 -0.99 -12.46
N LEU A 142 -2.95 -0.83 -13.04
CA LEU A 142 -4.03 0.00 -12.52
C LEU A 142 -5.25 -0.89 -12.27
N PRO A 143 -5.37 -1.54 -11.10
CA PRO A 143 -6.56 -2.30 -10.76
C PRO A 143 -7.77 -1.38 -10.58
N ASP A 144 -8.95 -1.90 -10.91
CA ASP A 144 -10.21 -1.18 -10.77
C ASP A 144 -10.80 -1.21 -9.37
N TYR A 145 -10.32 -2.15 -8.55
CA TYR A 145 -10.76 -2.42 -7.18
C TYR A 145 -9.68 -3.20 -6.43
N PRO A 146 -9.78 -3.32 -5.11
CA PRO A 146 -8.80 -4.05 -4.31
C PRO A 146 -8.62 -5.50 -4.77
N GLN A 147 -7.39 -5.90 -4.98
CA GLN A 147 -7.03 -7.23 -5.46
C GLN A 147 -6.76 -8.21 -4.29
N PRO A 148 -6.72 -9.53 -4.54
CA PRO A 148 -6.27 -10.50 -3.56
C PRO A 148 -4.84 -10.20 -3.08
N TYR A 149 -4.51 -10.55 -1.82
CA TYR A 149 -3.20 -10.25 -1.24
C TYR A 149 -2.02 -10.76 -2.08
N TRP A 150 -2.13 -11.97 -2.64
CA TRP A 150 -1.08 -12.56 -3.49
C TRP A 150 -0.80 -11.75 -4.77
N PHE A 151 -1.75 -10.96 -5.27
CA PHE A 151 -1.56 -10.08 -6.43
C PHE A 151 -0.43 -9.05 -6.18
N TYR A 152 -0.46 -8.39 -5.03
CA TYR A 152 0.57 -7.40 -4.67
C TYR A 152 1.92 -8.07 -4.43
N THR A 153 1.94 -9.24 -3.79
CA THR A 153 3.16 -10.06 -3.65
C THR A 153 3.74 -10.44 -5.01
N LEU A 154 2.89 -10.78 -5.95
CA LEU A 154 3.29 -11.12 -7.31
C LEU A 154 3.83 -9.88 -8.04
N ALA A 155 3.20 -8.72 -7.89
CA ALA A 155 3.69 -7.45 -8.44
C ALA A 155 5.07 -7.08 -7.88
N ASP A 156 5.28 -7.25 -6.56
CA ASP A 156 6.60 -7.06 -5.93
C ASP A 156 7.68 -7.97 -6.53
N ARG A 157 7.34 -9.24 -6.77
CA ARG A 157 8.28 -10.25 -7.31
C ARG A 157 8.55 -10.11 -8.80
N THR A 158 7.60 -9.55 -9.54
CA THR A 158 7.71 -9.43 -11.01
C THR A 158 8.07 -8.02 -11.48
N GLY A 159 8.21 -7.07 -10.55
CA GLY A 159 8.64 -5.72 -10.84
C GLY A 159 7.58 -4.87 -11.53
N PHE A 160 6.33 -4.98 -11.13
CA PHE A 160 5.30 -4.04 -11.54
C PHE A 160 5.15 -2.92 -10.51
N TYR A 161 4.98 -1.70 -10.98
CA TYR A 161 4.43 -0.63 -10.19
C TYR A 161 2.91 -0.78 -10.12
N VAL A 162 2.30 -0.42 -9.01
CA VAL A 162 0.85 -0.51 -8.81
C VAL A 162 0.32 0.80 -8.24
N VAL A 163 -0.74 1.31 -8.84
CA VAL A 163 -1.60 2.34 -8.23
C VAL A 163 -2.84 1.62 -7.73
N ASP A 164 -2.88 1.34 -6.43
CA ASP A 164 -3.99 0.57 -5.84
C ASP A 164 -5.28 1.39 -5.80
N CYS A 165 -6.43 0.73 -5.89
CA CYS A 165 -7.73 1.38 -6.04
C CYS A 165 -8.69 0.94 -4.93
N ALA A 166 -9.36 1.91 -4.29
CA ALA A 166 -10.39 1.61 -3.31
C ALA A 166 -11.66 1.07 -3.98
N ALA A 167 -12.42 0.25 -3.23
CA ALA A 167 -13.66 -0.36 -3.70
C ALA A 167 -14.83 0.66 -3.73
N ILE A 168 -14.66 1.74 -4.50
CA ILE A 168 -15.68 2.79 -4.67
C ILE A 168 -15.99 2.91 -6.15
N TYR A 169 -17.26 2.68 -6.51
CA TYR A 169 -17.77 2.80 -7.87
C TYR A 169 -19.27 3.01 -7.83
N ALA A 170 -19.76 4.17 -8.29
CA ALA A 170 -21.18 4.53 -8.34
C ALA A 170 -21.47 5.45 -9.56
N PRO A 171 -21.40 4.92 -10.79
CA PRO A 171 -21.48 5.73 -12.00
C PRO A 171 -22.86 6.33 -12.27
N ASP A 172 -23.95 5.69 -11.80
CA ASP A 172 -25.30 6.05 -12.16
C ASP A 172 -25.77 7.39 -11.57
N ALA A 173 -25.20 7.80 -10.43
CA ALA A 173 -25.56 9.03 -9.74
C ALA A 173 -24.40 10.06 -9.72
N ARG A 174 -23.39 9.91 -10.56
CA ARG A 174 -22.17 10.70 -10.51
C ARG A 174 -22.35 12.21 -10.74
N ASP A 175 -23.34 12.58 -11.55
CA ASP A 175 -23.54 13.95 -11.99
C ASP A 175 -24.43 14.77 -11.03
N ASP A 176 -25.16 14.12 -10.14
CA ASP A 176 -25.99 14.80 -9.14
C ASP A 176 -25.16 15.19 -7.91
N ARG A 177 -24.64 16.39 -7.92
CA ARG A 177 -23.79 16.95 -6.86
C ARG A 177 -24.57 17.60 -5.71
N SER A 178 -25.87 17.50 -5.68
CA SER A 178 -26.66 17.90 -4.51
C SER A 178 -26.32 17.01 -3.30
N VAL A 179 -26.56 17.53 -2.10
CA VAL A 179 -26.38 16.75 -0.87
C VAL A 179 -27.32 15.54 -0.86
N GLY A 180 -26.75 14.32 -0.85
CA GLY A 180 -27.50 13.08 -0.98
C GLY A 180 -27.85 12.67 -2.42
N GLY A 181 -27.49 13.43 -3.43
CA GLY A 181 -27.70 13.10 -4.84
C GLY A 181 -26.76 11.99 -5.31
N THR A 182 -25.45 12.26 -5.31
CA THR A 182 -24.46 11.18 -5.48
C THR A 182 -24.07 10.57 -4.13
N PRO A 183 -23.83 9.24 -4.03
CA PRO A 183 -23.27 8.61 -2.84
C PRO A 183 -21.97 9.27 -2.35
N SER A 184 -21.15 9.79 -3.28
CA SER A 184 -19.92 10.53 -2.97
C SER A 184 -20.15 11.85 -2.24
N ASN A 185 -21.36 12.41 -2.30
CA ASN A 185 -21.77 13.63 -1.59
C ASN A 185 -22.92 13.40 -0.61
N ASP A 186 -23.09 12.18 -0.12
CA ASP A 186 -24.05 11.84 0.93
C ASP A 186 -23.32 11.70 2.28
N PRO A 187 -23.48 12.63 3.23
CA PRO A 187 -22.81 12.59 4.52
C PRO A 187 -23.10 11.31 5.34
N ARG A 188 -24.22 10.63 5.08
CA ARG A 188 -24.58 9.38 5.76
C ARG A 188 -23.63 8.23 5.38
N LEU A 189 -22.94 8.32 4.26
CA LEU A 189 -22.02 7.31 3.74
C LEU A 189 -20.53 7.62 4.02
N THR A 190 -20.23 8.67 4.79
CA THR A 190 -18.84 9.12 5.04
C THR A 190 -17.98 8.00 5.64
N ASP A 191 -18.48 7.31 6.67
CA ASP A 191 -17.71 6.25 7.33
C ASP A 191 -17.47 5.06 6.41
N GLU A 192 -18.41 4.74 5.53
CA GLU A 192 -18.24 3.68 4.54
C GLU A 192 -17.16 4.03 3.51
N TYR A 193 -17.17 5.24 2.97
CA TYR A 193 -16.16 5.71 2.03
C TYR A 193 -14.78 5.73 2.67
N LEU A 194 -14.65 6.32 3.86
CA LEU A 194 -13.40 6.30 4.62
C LEU A 194 -12.96 4.89 4.96
N GLY A 195 -13.86 4.01 5.35
CA GLY A 195 -13.59 2.60 5.67
C GLY A 195 -12.98 1.86 4.47
N ARG A 196 -13.52 2.05 3.26
CA ARG A 196 -13.01 1.44 2.03
C ARG A 196 -11.60 1.93 1.67
N VAL A 197 -11.35 3.23 1.79
CA VAL A 197 -10.02 3.81 1.52
C VAL A 197 -9.01 3.37 2.58
N LYS A 198 -9.37 3.36 3.86
CA LYS A 198 -8.54 2.83 4.94
C LYS A 198 -8.19 1.36 4.75
N ALA A 199 -9.16 0.54 4.38
CA ALA A 199 -8.95 -0.89 4.12
C ALA A 199 -7.97 -1.12 2.96
N MET A 200 -8.08 -0.37 1.85
CA MET A 200 -7.12 -0.39 0.76
C MET A 200 -5.72 -0.04 1.27
N TYR A 201 -5.58 1.13 1.90
CA TYR A 201 -4.28 1.62 2.37
C TYR A 201 -3.59 0.64 3.32
N HIS A 202 -4.27 0.19 4.37
CA HIS A 202 -3.67 -0.71 5.37
C HIS A 202 -3.30 -2.07 4.79
N ARG A 203 -4.01 -2.55 3.78
CA ARG A 203 -3.71 -3.82 3.12
C ARG A 203 -2.48 -3.73 2.22
N SER A 204 -2.33 -2.65 1.45
CA SER A 204 -1.34 -2.59 0.38
C SER A 204 -0.10 -1.73 0.68
N ARG A 205 -0.15 -0.84 1.67
CA ARG A 205 0.93 0.13 1.96
C ARG A 205 2.33 -0.45 2.13
N ASN A 206 2.44 -1.69 2.59
CA ASN A 206 3.72 -2.35 2.85
C ASN A 206 4.31 -3.04 1.60
N HIS A 207 3.58 -3.05 0.48
CA HIS A 207 4.09 -3.61 -0.77
C HIS A 207 4.98 -2.61 -1.50
N THR A 208 6.15 -3.07 -1.92
CA THR A 208 7.16 -2.25 -2.60
C THR A 208 6.68 -1.76 -3.97
N SER A 209 5.81 -2.52 -4.61
CA SER A 209 5.19 -2.18 -5.89
C SER A 209 4.26 -0.96 -5.82
N ILE A 210 3.72 -0.61 -4.64
CA ILE A 210 2.75 0.47 -4.50
C ILE A 210 3.42 1.83 -4.64
N ILE A 211 3.08 2.56 -5.71
CA ILE A 211 3.59 3.90 -5.98
C ILE A 211 2.55 5.02 -5.80
N GLY A 212 1.28 4.67 -5.66
CA GLY A 212 0.19 5.63 -5.48
C GLY A 212 -1.13 4.93 -5.18
N PHE A 213 -2.15 5.71 -4.91
CA PHE A 213 -3.49 5.24 -4.55
C PHE A 213 -4.55 5.95 -5.37
N ALA A 214 -5.59 5.23 -5.80
CA ALA A 214 -6.79 5.77 -6.40
C ALA A 214 -7.95 5.69 -5.38
N LEU A 215 -8.69 6.78 -5.21
CA LEU A 215 -9.82 6.83 -4.28
C LEU A 215 -11.01 5.96 -4.71
N GLY A 216 -11.01 5.53 -5.94
CA GLY A 216 -12.06 4.71 -6.53
C GLY A 216 -12.13 4.93 -8.03
N ARG A 217 -13.13 4.29 -8.64
CA ARG A 217 -13.54 4.54 -10.00
C ARG A 217 -14.57 5.69 -10.04
N ASP A 218 -15.06 6.00 -11.22
CA ASP A 218 -16.06 7.03 -11.46
C ASP A 218 -17.30 6.86 -10.54
N SER A 219 -17.47 7.82 -9.63
CA SER A 219 -18.51 7.77 -8.58
C SER A 219 -19.08 9.15 -8.28
N GLY A 220 -18.83 10.11 -9.16
CA GLY A 220 -19.07 11.52 -8.85
C GLY A 220 -18.11 12.07 -7.81
N ASN A 221 -18.23 13.34 -7.47
CA ASN A 221 -17.37 13.99 -6.50
C ASN A 221 -18.19 14.68 -5.40
N GLY A 222 -17.59 14.84 -4.23
CA GLY A 222 -18.23 15.51 -3.12
C GLY A 222 -17.56 15.24 -1.78
N TYR A 223 -18.30 15.52 -0.72
CA TYR A 223 -17.80 15.53 0.65
C TYR A 223 -17.02 14.28 1.05
N ASN A 224 -17.53 13.09 0.71
CA ASN A 224 -16.90 11.82 1.09
C ASN A 224 -15.56 11.60 0.40
N MET A 225 -15.44 12.01 -0.87
CA MET A 225 -14.19 11.93 -1.61
C MET A 225 -13.16 12.95 -1.11
N TYR A 226 -13.60 14.15 -0.74
CA TYR A 226 -12.73 15.16 -0.10
C TYR A 226 -12.16 14.65 1.22
N LYS A 227 -13.00 14.06 2.07
CA LYS A 227 -12.56 13.46 3.35
C LYS A 227 -11.61 12.28 3.14
N ALA A 228 -11.88 11.43 2.16
CA ALA A 228 -11.03 10.30 1.81
C ALA A 228 -9.64 10.76 1.33
N TYR A 229 -9.58 11.78 0.47
CA TYR A 229 -8.33 12.38 0.02
C TYR A 229 -7.53 12.96 1.19
N GLN A 230 -8.17 13.80 2.02
CA GLN A 230 -7.54 14.44 3.18
C GLN A 230 -6.99 13.40 4.15
N TRP A 231 -7.78 12.37 4.45
CA TRP A 231 -7.33 11.29 5.33
C TRP A 231 -6.09 10.59 4.77
N LEU A 232 -6.12 10.18 3.50
CA LEU A 232 -5.02 9.44 2.89
C LEU A 232 -3.75 10.28 2.81
N LYS A 233 -3.84 11.56 2.43
CA LYS A 233 -2.69 12.48 2.41
C LYS A 233 -2.13 12.77 3.81
N SER A 234 -2.94 12.71 4.87
CA SER A 234 -2.45 12.87 6.25
C SER A 234 -1.63 11.67 6.74
N PHE A 235 -1.92 10.48 6.25
CA PHE A 235 -1.20 9.24 6.61
C PHE A 235 -0.05 8.91 5.67
N GLU A 236 -0.17 9.23 4.39
CA GLU A 236 0.83 8.92 3.36
C GLU A 236 1.07 10.13 2.44
N PRO A 237 1.74 11.17 2.97
CA PRO A 237 1.99 12.39 2.18
C PRO A 237 2.97 12.18 1.02
N SER A 238 3.80 11.12 1.07
CA SER A 238 4.84 10.86 0.08
C SER A 238 4.31 10.28 -1.23
N LYS A 239 3.13 9.63 -1.20
CA LYS A 239 2.55 9.03 -2.38
C LYS A 239 1.40 9.86 -2.94
N PRO A 240 1.24 9.91 -4.27
CA PRO A 240 0.12 10.60 -4.88
C PRO A 240 -1.20 9.84 -4.65
N VAL A 241 -2.25 10.63 -4.59
CA VAL A 241 -3.64 10.16 -4.50
C VAL A 241 -4.39 10.63 -5.74
N PHE A 242 -4.91 9.70 -6.52
CA PHE A 242 -5.60 9.96 -7.77
C PHE A 242 -7.10 9.75 -7.66
N TYR A 243 -7.86 10.62 -8.32
CA TYR A 243 -9.28 10.41 -8.47
C TYR A 243 -9.76 11.00 -9.80
N VAL A 244 -10.21 10.14 -10.73
CA VAL A 244 -10.68 10.55 -12.05
C VAL A 244 -11.94 11.42 -11.94
N GLY A 245 -12.86 11.09 -11.01
CA GLY A 245 -14.09 11.84 -10.78
C GLY A 245 -13.89 13.18 -10.08
N ALA A 246 -12.65 13.57 -9.74
CA ALA A 246 -12.35 14.91 -9.21
C ALA A 246 -12.54 16.02 -10.28
N ASP A 247 -12.42 15.68 -11.57
CA ASP A 247 -12.63 16.59 -12.69
C ASP A 247 -11.89 17.94 -12.55
N GLY A 248 -10.61 17.84 -12.17
CA GLY A 248 -9.74 19.00 -11.97
C GLY A 248 -9.87 19.68 -10.59
N GLU A 249 -10.67 19.17 -9.69
CA GLU A 249 -10.74 19.66 -8.33
C GLU A 249 -9.52 19.19 -7.50
N TRP A 250 -9.33 19.84 -6.35
CA TRP A 250 -8.15 19.71 -5.49
C TRP A 250 -7.95 18.33 -4.84
N ASN A 251 -8.96 17.47 -4.84
CA ASN A 251 -8.92 16.15 -4.21
C ASN A 251 -8.38 15.04 -5.14
N SER A 252 -7.51 15.43 -6.07
CA SER A 252 -6.70 14.53 -6.87
C SER A 252 -5.36 15.19 -7.17
N ASP A 253 -4.27 14.43 -6.97
CA ASP A 253 -2.96 14.84 -7.50
C ASP A 253 -2.98 14.69 -9.05
N ALA A 254 -2.05 15.35 -9.74
CA ALA A 254 -1.96 15.26 -11.19
C ALA A 254 -1.65 13.82 -11.63
N ILE A 255 -2.38 13.33 -12.62
CA ILE A 255 -2.20 11.98 -13.15
C ILE A 255 -1.12 12.03 -14.25
N PRO A 256 0.04 11.33 -14.08
CA PRO A 256 1.14 11.39 -15.05
C PRO A 256 0.92 10.53 -16.32
N PHE A 257 -0.22 9.85 -16.40
CA PHE A 257 -0.60 8.99 -17.51
C PHE A 257 -2.11 9.02 -17.75
N ARG A 258 -2.52 8.73 -18.97
CA ARG A 258 -3.95 8.59 -19.27
C ARG A 258 -4.46 7.26 -18.70
N VAL A 259 -5.47 7.33 -17.85
CA VAL A 259 -6.29 6.18 -17.48
C VAL A 259 -7.38 6.11 -18.56
N GLN A 260 -7.23 5.16 -19.49
CA GLN A 260 -8.25 4.91 -20.50
C GLN A 260 -9.40 4.11 -19.92
#